data_726054b6dd9c71b0e2544ca94b578535
#
_entry.id   726054b6dd9c71b0e2544ca94b578535
#
_cell.length_a   1.000
_cell.length_b   1.000
_cell.length_c   1.000
_cell.angle_alpha   90.00
_cell.angle_beta   90.00
_cell.angle_gamma   90.00
#
_symmetry.space_group_name_H-M   'P 1'
#
loop_
_entity.id
_entity.type
_entity.pdbx_description
1 polymer ?
#
loop_
_entity_poly.entity_id
_entity_poly.type
_entity_poly.pdbx_seq_one_letter_code
_entity_poly.pdbx_strand_id
1 'polypeptide(L)'
;MPKINYVKLKPIFKLFSEIKLVYLFGSRAAGKQGPLSDYDFAIYLDSGDKRKMLDIKLSLYHLLGRALKTDKIDVVIFNLTGQSELKYNIINEGKIIYEIEPYRLSLEPRVLNEYFD
;
A
#
# COMPACT_ATOMS: atom_id res chain seq x y z
N MET A 1 -7.14 19.16 12.50
CA MET A 1 -5.91 18.67 11.83
C MET A 1 -6.07 18.71 10.33
N PRO A 2 -5.10 19.25 9.62
CA PRO A 2 -5.18 19.24 8.17
C PRO A 2 -5.16 17.80 7.65
N LYS A 3 -6.01 17.52 6.69
CA LYS A 3 -6.00 16.23 6.01
C LYS A 3 -4.77 16.15 5.11
N ILE A 4 -4.11 15.00 5.15
CA ILE A 4 -2.99 14.76 4.25
C ILE A 4 -3.55 14.52 2.85
N ASN A 5 -2.99 15.22 1.89
CA ASN A 5 -3.36 15.02 0.50
C ASN A 5 -2.45 13.95 -0.10
N TYR A 6 -2.95 12.72 -0.19
CA TYR A 6 -2.18 11.60 -0.71
C TYR A 6 -1.91 11.71 -2.21
N VAL A 7 -2.60 12.61 -2.92
CA VAL A 7 -2.31 12.86 -4.34
C VAL A 7 -0.87 13.31 -4.54
N LYS A 8 -0.28 14.02 -3.58
CA LYS A 8 1.11 14.46 -3.65
C LYS A 8 2.11 13.31 -3.67
N LEU A 9 1.68 12.10 -3.29
CA LEU A 9 2.53 10.91 -3.30
C LEU A 9 2.54 10.19 -4.64
N LYS A 10 1.62 10.51 -5.54
CA LYS A 10 1.55 9.85 -6.85
C LYS A 10 2.84 9.91 -7.65
N PRO A 11 3.58 11.04 -7.70
CA PRO A 11 4.86 11.06 -8.41
C PRO A 11 5.86 10.04 -7.88
N ILE A 12 5.83 9.73 -6.58
CA ILE A 12 6.69 8.72 -5.99
C ILE A 12 6.34 7.34 -6.55
N PHE A 13 5.04 7.00 -6.53
CA PHE A 13 4.59 5.69 -7.01
C PHE A 13 4.87 5.53 -8.51
N LYS A 14 4.77 6.61 -9.28
CA LYS A 14 5.05 6.59 -10.73
C LYS A 14 6.51 6.35 -11.07
N LEU A 15 7.44 6.53 -10.12
CA LEU A 15 8.85 6.21 -10.35
C LEU A 15 9.06 4.71 -10.58
N PHE A 16 8.14 3.88 -10.12
CA PHE A 16 8.24 2.42 -10.22
C PHE A 16 7.12 1.92 -11.11
N SER A 17 7.45 1.53 -12.34
CA SER A 17 6.44 1.05 -13.28
C SER A 17 5.74 -0.22 -12.81
N GLU A 18 6.37 -0.97 -11.91
CA GLU A 18 5.81 -2.19 -11.32
C GLU A 18 4.67 -1.92 -10.34
N ILE A 19 4.61 -0.72 -9.75
CA ILE A 19 3.54 -0.40 -8.79
C ILE A 19 2.23 -0.21 -9.53
N LYS A 20 1.24 -1.05 -9.21
CA LYS A 20 -0.07 -1.02 -9.86
C LYS A 20 -1.20 -0.60 -8.94
N LEU A 21 -1.08 -0.88 -7.65
CA LEU A 21 -2.08 -0.48 -6.65
C LEU A 21 -1.37 -0.07 -5.37
N VAL A 22 -1.88 0.97 -4.72
CA VAL A 22 -1.44 1.37 -3.39
C VAL A 22 -2.66 1.62 -2.52
N TYR A 23 -2.73 0.90 -1.42
CA TYR A 23 -3.76 1.07 -0.40
C TYR A 23 -3.16 1.73 0.83
N LEU A 24 -3.87 2.69 1.40
CA LEU A 24 -3.61 3.14 2.77
C LEU A 24 -4.51 2.32 3.67
N PHE A 25 -3.96 1.69 4.71
CA PHE A 25 -4.75 0.89 5.64
C PHE A 25 -4.39 1.23 7.08
N GLY A 26 -4.95 0.50 8.05
CA GLY A 26 -4.71 0.75 9.46
C GLY A 26 -5.46 1.97 9.97
N SER A 27 -4.98 2.56 11.07
CA SER A 27 -5.69 3.62 11.80
C SER A 27 -5.93 4.87 10.95
N ARG A 28 -5.00 5.22 10.07
CA ARG A 28 -5.16 6.42 9.23
C ARG A 28 -6.22 6.24 8.16
N ALA A 29 -6.40 5.04 7.63
CA ALA A 29 -7.48 4.75 6.69
C ALA A 29 -8.84 4.80 7.39
N ALA A 30 -8.89 4.33 8.64
CA ALA A 30 -10.12 4.30 9.44
C ALA A 30 -10.48 5.64 10.09
N GLY A 31 -9.63 6.67 9.94
CA GLY A 31 -9.87 7.97 10.56
C GLY A 31 -9.62 7.98 12.08
N LYS A 32 -8.90 6.99 12.59
CA LYS A 32 -8.62 6.83 14.02
C LYS A 32 -7.17 7.18 14.38
N GLN A 33 -6.51 7.93 13.52
CA GLN A 33 -5.10 8.26 13.71
C GLN A 33 -4.91 9.25 14.86
N GLY A 34 -3.83 9.04 15.61
CA GLY A 34 -3.27 9.99 16.53
C GLY A 34 -1.92 10.49 16.01
N PRO A 35 -1.24 11.38 16.77
CA PRO A 35 0.04 11.95 16.32
C PRO A 35 1.16 10.92 16.19
N LEU A 36 1.03 9.75 16.85
CA LEU A 36 2.03 8.70 16.82
C LEU A 36 1.64 7.53 15.90
N SER A 37 0.51 7.63 15.21
CA SER A 37 0.06 6.56 14.31
C SER A 37 0.96 6.44 13.10
N ASP A 38 1.28 5.19 12.72
CA ASP A 38 2.04 4.91 11.51
C ASP A 38 1.21 5.16 10.26
N TYR A 39 1.89 5.42 9.16
CA TYR A 39 1.30 5.39 7.83
C TYR A 39 1.50 3.99 7.27
N ASP A 40 0.41 3.25 7.11
CA ASP A 40 0.44 1.87 6.64
C ASP A 40 0.06 1.82 5.17
N PHE A 41 1.04 1.50 4.32
CA PHE A 41 0.85 1.39 2.88
C PHE A 41 0.96 -0.06 2.45
N ALA A 42 0.01 -0.52 1.65
CA ALA A 42 0.07 -1.84 1.01
C ALA A 42 0.22 -1.63 -0.49
N ILE A 43 1.25 -2.25 -1.05
CA ILE A 43 1.67 -2.02 -2.43
C ILE A 43 1.52 -3.33 -3.20
N TYR A 44 0.74 -3.30 -4.29
CA TYR A 44 0.67 -4.42 -5.23
C TYR A 44 1.57 -4.15 -6.42
N LEU A 45 2.46 -5.08 -6.70
CA LEU A 45 3.44 -4.96 -7.77
C LEU A 45 3.15 -5.96 -8.88
N ASP A 46 3.33 -5.54 -10.13
CA ASP A 46 3.35 -6.43 -11.27
C ASP A 46 4.80 -6.87 -11.49
N SER A 47 5.25 -7.85 -10.72
CA SER A 47 6.60 -8.40 -10.79
C SER A 47 6.61 -9.78 -10.15
N GLY A 48 7.43 -10.68 -10.69
CA GLY A 48 7.72 -11.98 -10.10
C GLY A 48 9.08 -12.05 -9.42
N ASP A 49 9.82 -10.94 -9.40
CA ASP A 49 11.19 -10.89 -8.88
C ASP A 49 11.19 -10.37 -7.43
N LYS A 50 11.42 -11.28 -6.48
CA LYS A 50 11.42 -10.95 -5.05
C LYS A 50 12.45 -9.89 -4.70
N ARG A 51 13.63 -9.96 -5.29
CA ARG A 51 14.69 -8.98 -4.99
C ARG A 51 14.27 -7.60 -5.42
N LYS A 52 13.68 -7.48 -6.60
CA LYS A 52 13.18 -6.20 -7.10
C LYS A 52 12.06 -5.67 -6.20
N MET A 53 11.15 -6.54 -5.75
CA MET A 53 10.09 -6.15 -4.83
C MET A 53 10.65 -5.61 -3.52
N LEU A 54 11.68 -6.24 -2.97
CA LEU A 54 12.32 -5.78 -1.75
C LEU A 54 13.05 -4.45 -1.95
N ASP A 55 13.71 -4.28 -3.09
CA ASP A 55 14.37 -3.01 -3.42
C ASP A 55 13.36 -1.87 -3.51
N ILE A 56 12.22 -2.11 -4.14
CA ILE A 56 11.13 -1.12 -4.22
C ILE A 56 10.62 -0.80 -2.81
N LYS A 57 10.42 -1.81 -1.98
CA LYS A 57 9.97 -1.61 -0.60
C LYS A 57 10.91 -0.68 0.16
N LEU A 58 12.21 -0.94 0.11
CA LEU A 58 13.21 -0.12 0.80
C LEU A 58 13.23 1.32 0.26
N SER A 59 13.14 1.47 -1.06
CA SER A 59 13.08 2.80 -1.68
C SER A 59 11.86 3.58 -1.22
N LEU A 60 10.71 2.90 -1.09
CA LEU A 60 9.47 3.54 -0.66
C LEU A 60 9.55 4.01 0.79
N TYR A 61 10.18 3.25 1.69
CA TYR A 61 10.40 3.72 3.06
C TYR A 61 11.11 5.06 3.06
N HIS A 62 12.16 5.19 2.25
CA HIS A 62 12.94 6.42 2.18
C HIS A 62 12.14 7.57 1.55
N LEU A 63 11.54 7.32 0.38
CA LEU A 63 10.85 8.37 -0.37
C LEU A 63 9.58 8.85 0.33
N LEU A 64 8.79 7.92 0.86
CA LEU A 64 7.56 8.27 1.59
C LEU A 64 7.89 8.96 2.90
N GLY A 65 8.92 8.49 3.60
CA GLY A 65 9.36 9.13 4.84
C GLY A 65 9.78 10.57 4.63
N ARG A 66 10.49 10.84 3.55
CA ARG A 66 10.88 12.21 3.21
C ARG A 66 9.68 13.08 2.82
N ALA A 67 8.77 12.53 2.01
CA ALA A 67 7.59 13.28 1.57
C ALA A 67 6.65 13.62 2.72
N LEU A 68 6.47 12.69 3.67
CA LEU A 68 5.59 12.85 4.81
C LEU A 68 6.32 13.39 6.05
N LYS A 69 7.63 13.57 5.98
CA LYS A 69 8.47 14.12 7.05
C LYS A 69 8.35 13.31 8.34
N THR A 70 8.37 12.00 8.22
CA THR A 70 8.27 11.10 9.37
C THR A 70 8.98 9.79 9.07
N ASP A 71 9.44 9.09 10.13
CA ASP A 71 9.93 7.73 10.04
C ASP A 71 8.87 6.69 10.36
N LYS A 72 7.65 7.14 10.68
CA LYS A 72 6.53 6.26 11.03
C LYS A 72 5.80 5.80 9.76
N ILE A 73 6.52 5.06 8.94
CA ILE A 73 6.04 4.50 7.68
C ILE A 73 6.15 2.99 7.78
N ASP A 74 5.09 2.29 7.41
CA ASP A 74 5.13 0.85 7.21
C ASP A 74 4.71 0.53 5.78
N VAL A 75 5.49 -0.30 5.10
CA VAL A 75 5.23 -0.71 3.73
C VAL A 75 5.09 -2.22 3.68
N VAL A 76 3.92 -2.69 3.29
CA VAL A 76 3.65 -4.11 3.06
C VAL A 76 3.61 -4.33 1.55
N ILE A 77 4.42 -5.25 1.06
CA ILE A 77 4.32 -5.69 -0.33
C ILE A 77 3.27 -6.79 -0.38
N PHE A 78 2.15 -6.48 -1.02
CA PHE A 78 0.98 -7.34 -1.09
C PHE A 78 1.32 -8.72 -1.65
N ASN A 79 2.21 -8.76 -2.64
CA ASN A 79 2.65 -9.99 -3.29
C ASN A 79 3.45 -10.92 -2.38
N LEU A 80 4.08 -10.38 -1.33
CA LEU A 80 5.00 -11.14 -0.48
C LEU A 80 4.35 -11.63 0.81
N THR A 81 3.21 -11.06 1.21
CA THR A 81 2.53 -11.52 2.41
C THR A 81 1.69 -12.76 2.12
N GLY A 82 1.82 -13.80 2.96
CA GLY A 82 1.01 -14.99 2.88
C GLY A 82 -0.24 -14.95 3.75
N GLN A 83 -0.49 -13.84 4.43
CA GLN A 83 -1.57 -13.71 5.39
C GLN A 83 -2.86 -13.29 4.69
N SER A 84 -3.75 -14.25 4.43
CA SER A 84 -5.02 -13.99 3.73
C SER A 84 -5.92 -13.03 4.49
N GLU A 85 -5.91 -13.09 5.82
CA GLU A 85 -6.69 -12.19 6.65
C GLU A 85 -6.21 -10.73 6.51
N LEU A 86 -4.90 -10.52 6.52
CA LEU A 86 -4.33 -9.19 6.32
C LEU A 86 -4.72 -8.62 4.95
N LYS A 87 -4.58 -9.44 3.90
CA LYS A 87 -4.96 -9.01 2.54
C LYS A 87 -6.43 -8.64 2.46
N TYR A 88 -7.29 -9.46 3.07
CA TYR A 88 -8.73 -9.17 3.12
C TYR A 88 -9.01 -7.84 3.82
N ASN A 89 -8.39 -7.62 4.98
CA ASN A 89 -8.59 -6.39 5.74
C ASN A 89 -8.14 -5.16 4.95
N ILE A 90 -7.03 -5.27 4.20
CA ILE A 90 -6.53 -4.18 3.37
C ILE A 90 -7.55 -3.79 2.31
N ILE A 91 -8.09 -4.75 1.56
CA ILE A 91 -9.04 -4.43 0.49
C ILE A 91 -10.40 -4.03 1.02
N ASN A 92 -10.80 -4.54 2.19
CA ASN A 92 -12.12 -4.26 2.76
C ASN A 92 -12.17 -2.90 3.46
N GLU A 93 -11.12 -2.53 4.19
CA GLU A 93 -11.10 -1.32 5.01
C GLU A 93 -10.13 -0.26 4.51
N GLY A 94 -9.20 -0.64 3.66
CA GLY A 94 -8.20 0.28 3.12
C GLY A 94 -8.77 1.24 2.10
N LYS A 95 -8.04 2.32 1.88
CA LYS A 95 -8.36 3.31 0.85
C LYS A 95 -7.35 3.24 -0.27
N ILE A 96 -7.84 3.18 -1.51
CA ILE A 96 -6.95 3.24 -2.66
C ILE A 96 -6.49 4.67 -2.85
N ILE A 97 -5.16 4.87 -2.87
CA ILE A 97 -4.54 6.17 -3.08
C ILE A 97 -3.77 6.24 -4.40
N TYR A 98 -3.59 5.11 -5.06
CA TYR A 98 -2.96 5.03 -6.38
C TYR A 98 -3.43 3.76 -7.09
N GLU A 99 -3.83 3.89 -8.35
CA GLU A 99 -4.37 2.76 -9.09
C GLU A 99 -3.99 2.85 -10.57
N ILE A 100 -3.52 1.74 -11.13
CA ILE A 100 -3.36 1.52 -12.56
C ILE A 100 -4.34 0.42 -12.96
N GLU A 101 -5.27 0.73 -13.85
CA GLU A 101 -6.24 -0.26 -14.33
C GLU A 101 -5.58 -1.27 -15.27
N PRO A 102 -6.06 -2.51 -15.33
CA PRO A 102 -7.23 -3.10 -14.65
C PRO A 102 -6.89 -3.98 -13.43
N TYR A 103 -5.74 -3.82 -12.82
CA TYR A 103 -5.19 -4.74 -11.82
C TYR A 103 -6.12 -4.99 -10.63
N ARG A 104 -6.85 -3.97 -10.19
CA ARG A 104 -7.78 -4.12 -9.08
C ARG A 104 -8.87 -5.14 -9.35
N LEU A 105 -9.40 -5.15 -10.56
CA LEU A 105 -10.46 -6.07 -10.97
C LEU A 105 -10.03 -7.54 -10.91
N SER A 106 -8.74 -7.79 -11.06
CA SER A 106 -8.18 -9.13 -10.97
C SER A 106 -7.79 -9.49 -9.55
N LEU A 107 -7.20 -8.55 -8.81
CA LEU A 107 -6.63 -8.81 -7.49
C LEU A 107 -7.69 -9.00 -6.41
N GLU A 108 -8.68 -8.11 -6.33
CA GLU A 108 -9.62 -8.13 -5.21
C GLU A 108 -10.48 -9.39 -5.16
N PRO A 109 -11.05 -9.88 -6.27
CA PRO A 109 -11.77 -11.17 -6.23
C PRO A 109 -10.90 -12.34 -5.81
N ARG A 110 -9.63 -12.35 -6.20
CA ARG A 110 -8.68 -13.39 -5.83
C ARG A 110 -8.44 -13.42 -4.32
N VAL A 111 -8.28 -12.24 -3.73
CA VAL A 111 -8.10 -12.11 -2.29
C VAL A 111 -9.34 -12.58 -1.53
N LEU A 112 -10.53 -12.21 -2.01
CA LEU A 112 -11.78 -12.64 -1.38
C LEU A 112 -11.93 -14.15 -1.46
N ASN A 113 -11.62 -14.77 -2.60
CA ASN A 113 -11.69 -16.21 -2.76
C ASN A 113 -10.74 -16.94 -1.82
N GLU A 114 -9.51 -16.46 -1.68
CA GLU A 114 -8.53 -17.04 -0.74
C GLU A 114 -9.02 -16.96 0.71
N TYR A 115 -9.61 -15.83 1.07
CA TYR A 115 -10.06 -15.60 2.45
C TYR A 115 -11.25 -16.47 2.82
N PHE A 116 -12.20 -16.65 1.89
CA PHE A 116 -13.45 -17.39 2.15
C PHE A 116 -13.37 -18.86 1.78
N ASP A 117 -12.26 -19.35 1.29
CA ASP A 117 -12.08 -20.77 0.96
C ASP A 117 -11.87 -21.62 2.22
#